data_0512b37fabf5d66098a9d13fcf1eb752
#
_entry.id   0512b37fabf5d66098a9d13fcf1eb752
#
_cell.length_a   1.000
_cell.length_b   1.000
_cell.length_c   1.000
_cell.angle_alpha   90.00
_cell.angle_beta   90.00
_cell.angle_gamma   90.00
#
_symmetry.space_group_name_H-M   'P 1'
#
loop_
_entity.id
_entity.type
_entity.pdbx_description
1 polymer ?
#
loop_
_entity_poly.entity_id
_entity_poly.type
_entity_poly.pdbx_seq_one_letter_code
_entity_poly.pdbx_strand_id
1 'polypeptide(L)'
;MKFTLVATVLLTFSLSAFAVEYPVLTTASPEQVGFDSQKLHRLDGWIQNQIDAGYPSINLLVIKDNHIVLQKAWGYAKKYDGSTLLAHPIRATTNTMYDLASNTKMYATNFALQKLVYEGKIDVNDLVSKYIPGFKDMPGDKIKGKDKLRIIDILHHVAGFPADPQYPNKNVAGKLFSQSKSTTLEMIKKTPLEYQPGSKHIYSDVDYMILGFIIESITAMPLDRYVETTIYKPLGLKHTVFNPLMKGFTPPQIAATELHGNTRDAVIHFPNIRTNTLWGQVHDEKAWYSMGGVSGHAGLFSDTHDMAVLMQVMLNGGGYGNVKLFDDKTVAQFTRRSPEDATFGLGWRVNGNASMTPTFGVLASPQTYGHTGWTGTLTSIDPVNHMAIVILGNRPHSPVANPKVNPNVFVSGLLPAATYGWIVDQIYGSLK
;
A
#
# COMPACT_ATOMS: atom_id res chain seq x y z
N MET A 1 75.46 31.63 -8.78
CA MET A 1 74.44 30.63 -8.44
C MET A 1 73.09 31.16 -8.88
N LYS A 2 72.52 30.58 -9.97
CA LYS A 2 71.18 30.93 -10.47
C LYS A 2 70.19 29.86 -9.96
N PHE A 3 69.22 30.25 -9.14
CA PHE A 3 68.13 29.35 -8.72
C PHE A 3 67.03 29.43 -9.74
N THR A 4 66.72 28.29 -10.37
CA THR A 4 65.56 28.12 -11.26
C THR A 4 64.37 27.63 -10.43
N LEU A 5 63.34 28.45 -10.33
CA LEU A 5 62.07 28.10 -9.68
C LEU A 5 61.19 27.27 -10.64
N VAL A 6 60.95 26.00 -10.34
CA VAL A 6 60.02 25.15 -11.09
C VAL A 6 58.64 25.31 -10.43
N ALA A 7 57.70 25.93 -11.13
CA ALA A 7 56.30 26.02 -10.71
C ALA A 7 55.57 24.76 -11.18
N THR A 8 55.13 23.96 -10.21
CA THR A 8 54.28 22.80 -10.48
C THR A 8 52.82 23.28 -10.53
N VAL A 9 52.20 23.24 -11.71
CA VAL A 9 50.79 23.51 -11.88
C VAL A 9 49.99 22.22 -11.58
N LEU A 10 49.26 22.20 -10.47
CA LEU A 10 48.29 21.18 -10.12
C LEU A 10 46.99 21.45 -10.89
N LEU A 11 46.72 20.68 -11.95
CA LEU A 11 45.40 20.63 -12.59
C LEU A 11 44.46 19.81 -11.69
N THR A 12 43.54 20.49 -10.99
CA THR A 12 42.42 19.84 -10.31
C THR A 12 41.32 19.55 -11.36
N PHE A 13 41.19 18.31 -11.76
CA PHE A 13 40.01 17.84 -12.51
C PHE A 13 38.82 17.74 -11.55
N SER A 14 37.92 18.69 -11.59
CA SER A 14 36.61 18.57 -10.96
C SER A 14 35.78 17.57 -11.80
N LEU A 15 35.68 16.33 -11.32
CA LEU A 15 34.66 15.40 -11.83
C LEU A 15 33.30 15.97 -11.38
N SER A 16 32.61 16.66 -12.26
CA SER A 16 31.19 16.93 -12.12
C SER A 16 30.47 15.59 -12.26
N ALA A 17 30.10 14.97 -11.14
CA ALA A 17 29.16 13.86 -11.16
C ALA A 17 27.84 14.40 -11.72
N PHE A 18 27.51 14.06 -12.95
CA PHE A 18 26.17 14.31 -13.48
C PHE A 18 25.18 13.55 -12.59
N ALA A 19 24.36 14.29 -11.84
CA ALA A 19 23.24 13.70 -11.12
C ALA A 19 22.35 13.01 -12.14
N VAL A 20 22.05 11.74 -11.93
CA VAL A 20 21.08 11.00 -12.76
C VAL A 20 19.74 11.65 -12.54
N GLU A 21 19.16 12.23 -13.58
CA GLU A 21 17.83 12.82 -13.54
C GLU A 21 16.83 11.77 -14.04
N TYR A 22 15.90 11.40 -13.17
CA TYR A 22 14.82 10.47 -13.50
C TYR A 22 13.65 11.21 -14.14
N PRO A 23 12.87 10.57 -15.05
CA PRO A 23 11.66 11.16 -15.57
C PRO A 23 10.70 11.61 -14.45
N VAL A 24 10.11 12.78 -14.63
CA VAL A 24 9.03 13.30 -13.77
C VAL A 24 7.72 13.27 -14.53
N LEU A 25 6.62 13.15 -13.78
CA LEU A 25 5.28 13.16 -14.36
C LEU A 25 4.95 14.53 -14.95
N THR A 26 4.46 14.51 -16.17
CA THR A 26 3.84 15.67 -16.86
C THR A 26 2.45 15.25 -17.33
N THR A 27 1.66 16.18 -17.90
CA THR A 27 0.35 15.86 -18.46
C THR A 27 0.45 15.74 -19.98
N ALA A 28 -0.32 14.83 -20.57
CA ALA A 28 -0.49 14.71 -22.00
C ALA A 28 -1.96 14.43 -22.35
N SER A 29 -2.37 14.79 -23.56
CA SER A 29 -3.66 14.29 -24.06
C SER A 29 -3.57 12.80 -24.34
N PRO A 30 -4.67 12.04 -24.22
CA PRO A 30 -4.70 10.61 -24.50
C PRO A 30 -4.06 10.24 -25.86
N GLU A 31 -4.34 11.03 -26.89
CA GLU A 31 -3.85 10.81 -28.26
C GLU A 31 -2.33 10.90 -28.37
N GLN A 32 -1.70 11.79 -27.61
CA GLN A 32 -0.24 11.99 -27.63
C GLN A 32 0.54 10.75 -27.16
N VAL A 33 -0.11 9.92 -26.34
CA VAL A 33 0.50 8.69 -25.78
C VAL A 33 -0.21 7.41 -26.24
N GLY A 34 -0.92 7.48 -27.37
CA GLY A 34 -1.47 6.33 -28.06
C GLY A 34 -2.83 5.82 -27.56
N PHE A 35 -3.57 6.62 -26.79
CA PHE A 35 -4.96 6.29 -26.44
C PHE A 35 -5.98 6.85 -27.43
N ASP A 36 -7.12 6.20 -27.50
CA ASP A 36 -8.35 6.71 -28.09
C ASP A 36 -9.19 7.37 -27.00
N SER A 37 -9.30 8.70 -27.01
CA SER A 37 -10.02 9.45 -25.98
C SER A 37 -11.52 9.11 -25.95
N GLN A 38 -12.12 8.80 -27.09
CA GLN A 38 -13.54 8.43 -27.12
C GLN A 38 -13.80 7.10 -26.40
N LYS A 39 -12.90 6.13 -26.56
CA LYS A 39 -12.99 4.87 -25.82
C LYS A 39 -12.77 5.13 -24.32
N LEU A 40 -11.77 5.95 -23.96
CA LEU A 40 -11.49 6.28 -22.57
C LEU A 40 -12.66 7.04 -21.92
N HIS A 41 -13.34 7.92 -22.63
CA HIS A 41 -14.53 8.63 -22.14
C HIS A 41 -15.73 7.72 -21.84
N ARG A 42 -15.83 6.54 -22.48
CA ARG A 42 -16.92 5.57 -22.17
C ARG A 42 -16.82 5.07 -20.73
N LEU A 43 -15.62 5.07 -20.16
CA LEU A 43 -15.39 4.70 -18.77
C LEU A 43 -16.12 5.65 -17.80
N ASP A 44 -16.26 6.93 -18.15
CA ASP A 44 -16.97 7.94 -17.34
C ASP A 44 -18.41 7.52 -17.03
N GLY A 45 -19.15 7.17 -18.09
CA GLY A 45 -20.55 6.76 -17.96
C GLY A 45 -20.70 5.46 -17.16
N TRP A 46 -19.78 4.52 -17.38
CA TRP A 46 -19.81 3.27 -16.63
C TRP A 46 -19.54 3.49 -15.15
N ILE A 47 -18.50 4.26 -14.80
CA ILE A 47 -18.17 4.58 -13.39
C ILE A 47 -19.33 5.35 -12.76
N GLN A 48 -19.92 6.34 -13.46
CA GLN A 48 -21.06 7.08 -12.94
C GLN A 48 -22.24 6.14 -12.60
N ASN A 49 -22.54 5.18 -13.47
CA ASN A 49 -23.57 4.17 -13.18
C ASN A 49 -23.27 3.34 -11.91
N GLN A 50 -22.01 3.05 -11.61
CA GLN A 50 -21.63 2.37 -10.35
C GLN A 50 -21.85 3.27 -9.13
N ILE A 51 -21.56 4.58 -9.25
CA ILE A 51 -21.83 5.57 -8.20
C ILE A 51 -23.33 5.69 -7.94
N ASP A 52 -24.13 5.75 -9.01
CA ASP A 52 -25.59 5.83 -8.93
C ASP A 52 -26.19 4.55 -8.34
N ALA A 53 -25.57 3.40 -8.60
CA ALA A 53 -25.93 2.11 -7.99
C ALA A 53 -25.51 1.96 -6.54
N GLY A 54 -24.75 2.93 -5.97
CA GLY A 54 -24.40 2.99 -4.55
C GLY A 54 -22.93 2.77 -4.22
N TYR A 55 -22.02 2.71 -5.22
CA TYR A 55 -20.59 2.74 -4.92
C TYR A 55 -20.21 4.14 -4.40
N PRO A 56 -19.52 4.27 -3.25
CA PRO A 56 -19.37 5.57 -2.59
C PRO A 56 -18.56 6.58 -3.41
N SER A 57 -17.32 6.24 -3.78
CA SER A 57 -16.49 7.06 -4.69
C SER A 57 -15.40 6.24 -5.35
N ILE A 58 -14.96 6.74 -6.50
CA ILE A 58 -13.80 6.26 -7.26
C ILE A 58 -12.98 7.46 -7.68
N ASN A 59 -11.69 7.49 -7.28
CA ASN A 59 -10.67 8.37 -7.83
C ASN A 59 -9.75 7.52 -8.71
N LEU A 60 -9.59 7.91 -9.95
CA LEU A 60 -8.80 7.20 -10.95
C LEU A 60 -7.72 8.12 -11.51
N LEU A 61 -6.48 7.61 -11.59
CA LEU A 61 -5.40 8.24 -12.34
C LEU A 61 -4.68 7.19 -13.17
N VAL A 62 -4.36 7.55 -14.42
CA VAL A 62 -3.64 6.71 -15.39
C VAL A 62 -2.37 7.42 -15.83
N ILE A 63 -1.25 6.71 -15.73
CA ILE A 63 0.06 7.10 -16.27
C ILE A 63 0.33 6.29 -17.53
N LYS A 64 0.88 6.94 -18.56
CA LYS A 64 1.44 6.31 -19.75
C LYS A 64 2.68 7.09 -20.20
N ASP A 65 3.81 6.37 -20.33
CA ASP A 65 5.07 6.96 -20.82
C ASP A 65 5.48 8.25 -20.07
N ASN A 66 5.42 8.23 -18.73
CA ASN A 66 5.70 9.34 -17.80
C ASN A 66 4.70 10.50 -17.87
N HIS A 67 3.52 10.29 -18.47
CA HIS A 67 2.49 11.31 -18.55
C HIS A 67 1.21 10.88 -17.82
N ILE A 68 0.62 11.79 -17.06
CA ILE A 68 -0.73 11.65 -16.55
C ILE A 68 -1.68 11.93 -17.70
N VAL A 69 -2.45 10.91 -18.11
CA VAL A 69 -3.38 10.97 -19.25
C VAL A 69 -4.83 11.03 -18.82
N LEU A 70 -5.11 10.60 -17.60
CA LEU A 70 -6.42 10.68 -16.97
C LEU A 70 -6.24 10.90 -15.48
N GLN A 71 -6.94 11.87 -14.90
CA GLN A 71 -7.11 12.02 -13.45
C GLN A 71 -8.52 12.56 -13.19
N LYS A 72 -9.35 11.75 -12.53
CA LYS A 72 -10.77 12.08 -12.32
C LYS A 72 -11.32 11.45 -11.05
N ALA A 73 -12.31 12.11 -10.45
CA ALA A 73 -13.03 11.68 -9.27
C ALA A 73 -14.54 11.61 -9.52
N TRP A 74 -15.18 10.56 -9.00
CA TRP A 74 -16.62 10.37 -9.04
C TRP A 74 -17.13 10.03 -7.64
N GLY A 75 -18.38 10.40 -7.35
CA GLY A 75 -19.07 10.06 -6.11
C GLY A 75 -18.72 10.97 -4.93
N TYR A 76 -18.70 10.39 -3.73
CA TYR A 76 -18.69 11.13 -2.48
C TYR A 76 -17.59 10.65 -1.53
N ALA A 77 -16.79 11.59 -1.03
CA ALA A 77 -15.86 11.36 0.06
C ALA A 77 -16.61 10.99 1.36
N LYS A 78 -17.75 11.64 1.62
CA LYS A 78 -18.66 11.26 2.70
C LYS A 78 -20.10 11.45 2.25
N LYS A 79 -20.90 10.38 2.28
CA LYS A 79 -22.32 10.37 1.91
C LYS A 79 -23.24 10.20 3.12
N TYR A 80 -22.78 9.47 4.13
CA TYR A 80 -23.55 9.11 5.32
C TYR A 80 -22.87 9.55 6.61
N ASP A 81 -23.65 9.73 7.66
CA ASP A 81 -23.23 9.79 9.05
C ASP A 81 -23.99 8.71 9.82
N GLY A 82 -23.30 7.66 10.23
CA GLY A 82 -23.97 6.41 10.55
C GLY A 82 -24.81 5.93 9.38
N SER A 83 -26.06 5.55 9.64
CA SER A 83 -27.02 5.16 8.58
C SER A 83 -27.76 6.34 7.95
N THR A 84 -27.51 7.59 8.42
CA THR A 84 -28.23 8.77 7.96
C THR A 84 -27.58 9.36 6.72
N LEU A 85 -28.33 9.51 5.63
CA LEU A 85 -27.88 10.24 4.44
C LEU A 85 -27.71 11.72 4.80
N LEU A 86 -26.56 12.29 4.49
CA LEU A 86 -26.30 13.72 4.72
C LEU A 86 -27.19 14.59 3.82
N ALA A 87 -27.71 15.70 4.34
CA ALA A 87 -28.43 16.69 3.54
C ALA A 87 -27.53 17.28 2.42
N HIS A 88 -26.24 17.40 2.70
CA HIS A 88 -25.21 17.88 1.77
C HIS A 88 -24.03 16.90 1.77
N PRO A 89 -24.09 15.80 0.98
CA PRO A 89 -23.00 14.87 0.84
C PRO A 89 -21.73 15.54 0.32
N ILE A 90 -20.56 15.15 0.85
CA ILE A 90 -19.28 15.74 0.49
C ILE A 90 -18.75 15.01 -0.76
N ARG A 91 -18.64 15.75 -1.88
CA ARG A 91 -18.09 15.20 -3.13
C ARG A 91 -16.65 14.78 -2.98
N ALA A 92 -16.28 13.67 -3.63
CA ALA A 92 -14.88 13.34 -3.86
C ALA A 92 -14.28 14.27 -4.92
N THR A 93 -13.02 14.65 -4.71
CA THR A 93 -12.21 15.42 -5.65
C THR A 93 -10.92 14.67 -5.93
N THR A 94 -10.19 15.07 -6.96
CA THR A 94 -8.88 14.46 -7.27
C THR A 94 -7.85 14.60 -6.14
N ASN A 95 -8.05 15.54 -5.22
CA ASN A 95 -7.22 15.76 -4.03
C ASN A 95 -7.77 15.08 -2.77
N THR A 96 -8.87 14.34 -2.86
CA THR A 96 -9.39 13.58 -1.72
C THR A 96 -8.41 12.50 -1.34
N MET A 97 -8.03 12.46 -0.06
CA MET A 97 -7.17 11.43 0.51
C MET A 97 -7.99 10.19 0.87
N TYR A 98 -7.40 9.03 0.68
CA TYR A 98 -8.02 7.74 0.99
C TYR A 98 -7.16 6.93 1.94
N ASP A 99 -7.79 6.17 2.83
CA ASP A 99 -7.13 5.10 3.56
C ASP A 99 -6.72 4.01 2.57
N LEU A 100 -5.43 3.81 2.40
CA LEU A 100 -4.85 2.88 1.43
C LEU A 100 -4.96 1.41 1.86
N ALA A 101 -5.32 1.16 3.12
CA ALA A 101 -5.34 -0.17 3.71
C ALA A 101 -4.05 -0.95 3.37
N SER A 102 -4.15 -2.14 2.79
CA SER A 102 -2.99 -2.99 2.50
C SER A 102 -2.02 -2.44 1.43
N ASN A 103 -2.37 -1.40 0.66
CA ASN A 103 -1.38 -0.70 -0.14
C ASN A 103 -0.29 -0.03 0.72
N THR A 104 -0.54 0.18 2.03
CA THR A 104 0.49 0.56 3.01
C THR A 104 1.68 -0.39 2.99
N LYS A 105 1.45 -1.69 2.82
CA LYS A 105 2.50 -2.72 2.74
C LYS A 105 3.53 -2.39 1.65
N MET A 106 3.03 -1.90 0.50
CA MET A 106 3.89 -1.58 -0.63
C MET A 106 4.52 -0.19 -0.50
N TYR A 107 3.70 0.83 -0.28
CA TYR A 107 4.13 2.22 -0.42
C TYR A 107 4.74 2.84 0.85
N ALA A 108 4.63 2.16 1.99
CA ALA A 108 5.40 2.48 3.19
C ALA A 108 6.46 1.42 3.46
N THR A 109 6.05 0.19 3.76
CA THR A 109 6.95 -0.86 4.28
C THR A 109 7.92 -1.37 3.21
N ASN A 110 7.44 -1.73 2.01
CA ASN A 110 8.32 -2.20 0.93
C ASN A 110 9.22 -1.08 0.42
N PHE A 111 8.72 0.15 0.26
CA PHE A 111 9.58 1.27 -0.13
C PHE A 111 10.71 1.51 0.88
N ALA A 112 10.41 1.42 2.18
CA ALA A 112 11.42 1.50 3.23
C ALA A 112 12.43 0.34 3.15
N LEU A 113 11.94 -0.91 2.97
CA LEU A 113 12.81 -2.08 2.85
C LEU A 113 13.67 -2.03 1.59
N GLN A 114 13.11 -1.68 0.42
CA GLN A 114 13.86 -1.51 -0.82
C GLN A 114 14.99 -0.49 -0.65
N LYS A 115 14.71 0.63 0.03
CA LYS A 115 15.74 1.63 0.33
C LYS A 115 16.82 1.08 1.27
N LEU A 116 16.45 0.38 2.33
CA LEU A 116 17.40 -0.22 3.28
C LEU A 116 18.22 -1.34 2.65
N VAL A 117 17.63 -2.15 1.75
CA VAL A 117 18.37 -3.16 0.95
C VAL A 117 19.37 -2.49 0.01
N TYR A 118 18.95 -1.47 -0.73
CA TYR A 118 19.81 -0.70 -1.61
C TYR A 118 20.98 -0.04 -0.87
N GLU A 119 20.73 0.45 0.34
CA GLU A 119 21.76 1.03 1.21
C GLU A 119 22.66 -0.01 1.91
N GLY A 120 22.43 -1.31 1.69
CA GLY A 120 23.16 -2.41 2.33
C GLY A 120 22.94 -2.52 3.86
N LYS A 121 21.86 -1.93 4.37
CA LYS A 121 21.54 -1.95 5.80
C LYS A 121 20.80 -3.21 6.24
N ILE A 122 20.20 -3.93 5.30
CA ILE A 122 19.45 -5.17 5.50
C ILE A 122 19.65 -6.10 4.31
N ASP A 123 19.74 -7.40 4.55
CA ASP A 123 19.64 -8.45 3.55
C ASP A 123 18.30 -9.18 3.75
N VAL A 124 17.56 -9.43 2.67
CA VAL A 124 16.29 -10.18 2.75
C VAL A 124 16.48 -11.61 3.26
N ASN A 125 17.70 -12.14 3.21
CA ASN A 125 18.05 -13.45 3.77
C ASN A 125 18.42 -13.42 5.26
N ASP A 126 18.51 -12.24 5.87
CA ASP A 126 18.76 -12.11 7.30
C ASP A 126 17.62 -12.73 8.12
N LEU A 127 17.99 -13.32 9.28
CA LEU A 127 17.02 -13.83 10.22
C LEU A 127 16.22 -12.68 10.86
N VAL A 128 14.91 -12.87 11.05
CA VAL A 128 14.04 -11.92 11.78
C VAL A 128 14.59 -11.69 13.20
N SER A 129 15.11 -12.72 13.86
CA SER A 129 15.68 -12.66 15.20
C SER A 129 16.93 -11.75 15.32
N LYS A 130 17.60 -11.44 14.21
CA LYS A 130 18.71 -10.46 14.16
C LYS A 130 18.22 -9.05 14.51
N TYR A 131 16.99 -8.70 14.16
CA TYR A 131 16.41 -7.38 14.33
C TYR A 131 15.36 -7.29 15.44
N ILE A 132 14.72 -8.44 15.77
CA ILE A 132 13.73 -8.54 16.85
C ILE A 132 14.25 -9.52 17.90
N PRO A 133 14.91 -9.03 18.96
CA PRO A 133 15.42 -9.89 20.03
C PRO A 133 14.31 -10.74 20.67
N GLY A 134 14.60 -12.03 20.89
CA GLY A 134 13.64 -12.95 21.48
C GLY A 134 12.57 -13.48 20.52
N PHE A 135 12.71 -13.24 19.22
CA PHE A 135 11.84 -13.82 18.19
C PHE A 135 12.22 -15.29 17.97
N LYS A 136 11.47 -16.20 18.61
CA LYS A 136 11.73 -17.64 18.62
C LYS A 136 10.47 -18.41 18.97
N ASP A 137 10.53 -19.73 18.82
CA ASP A 137 9.47 -20.62 19.29
C ASP A 137 9.23 -20.49 20.78
N MET A 138 7.96 -20.51 21.17
CA MET A 138 7.56 -20.53 22.57
C MET A 138 7.44 -21.98 23.09
N PRO A 139 7.63 -22.18 24.41
CA PRO A 139 7.28 -23.45 25.02
C PRO A 139 5.82 -23.83 24.72
N GLY A 140 5.59 -25.04 24.20
CA GLY A 140 4.24 -25.50 23.82
C GLY A 140 3.80 -25.19 22.39
N ASP A 141 4.55 -24.43 21.60
CA ASP A 141 4.26 -24.28 20.18
C ASP A 141 4.29 -25.65 19.49
N LYS A 142 3.21 -25.98 18.77
CA LYS A 142 3.11 -27.25 18.02
C LYS A 142 3.92 -27.22 16.73
N ILE A 143 3.92 -26.08 16.05
CA ILE A 143 4.72 -25.81 14.86
C ILE A 143 5.96 -25.03 15.29
N LYS A 144 7.12 -25.46 14.82
CA LYS A 144 8.42 -24.89 15.17
C LYS A 144 9.08 -24.23 13.97
N GLY A 145 10.00 -23.29 14.20
CA GLY A 145 10.83 -22.69 13.18
C GLY A 145 10.84 -21.17 13.15
N LYS A 146 10.20 -20.47 14.12
CA LYS A 146 10.25 -19.00 14.21
C LYS A 146 11.69 -18.47 14.27
N ASP A 147 12.58 -19.15 14.98
CA ASP A 147 14.00 -18.76 15.11
C ASP A 147 14.78 -18.85 13.80
N LYS A 148 14.25 -19.55 12.81
CA LYS A 148 14.86 -19.73 11.48
C LYS A 148 14.24 -18.87 10.39
N LEU A 149 13.15 -18.14 10.69
CA LEU A 149 12.48 -17.29 9.73
C LEU A 149 13.40 -16.16 9.26
N ARG A 150 13.50 -16.02 7.95
CA ARG A 150 14.20 -14.94 7.27
C ARG A 150 13.21 -13.86 6.83
N ILE A 151 13.70 -12.68 6.57
CA ILE A 151 12.88 -11.57 6.06
C ILE A 151 12.19 -11.96 4.74
N ILE A 152 12.87 -12.70 3.86
CA ILE A 152 12.28 -13.17 2.61
C ILE A 152 11.08 -14.10 2.83
N ASP A 153 11.09 -14.93 3.87
CA ASP A 153 9.98 -15.82 4.20
C ASP A 153 8.74 -15.03 4.66
N ILE A 154 8.97 -13.91 5.35
CA ILE A 154 7.94 -12.94 5.75
C ILE A 154 7.38 -12.19 4.52
N LEU A 155 8.26 -11.68 3.65
CA LEU A 155 7.88 -10.96 2.43
C LEU A 155 7.09 -11.84 1.45
N HIS A 156 7.36 -13.13 1.38
CA HIS A 156 6.64 -14.08 0.54
C HIS A 156 5.34 -14.61 1.18
N HIS A 157 4.99 -14.21 2.41
CA HIS A 157 3.84 -14.75 3.14
C HIS A 157 3.85 -16.28 3.30
N VAL A 158 5.03 -16.85 3.54
CA VAL A 158 5.23 -18.29 3.78
C VAL A 158 5.72 -18.59 5.19
N ALA A 159 5.69 -17.59 6.07
CA ALA A 159 6.25 -17.68 7.43
C ALA A 159 5.47 -18.59 8.38
N GLY A 160 4.21 -18.89 8.10
CA GLY A 160 3.39 -19.77 8.95
C GLY A 160 2.45 -19.03 9.90
N PHE A 161 2.43 -17.70 9.93
CA PHE A 161 1.55 -16.93 10.80
C PHE A 161 0.08 -16.98 10.36
N PRO A 162 -0.88 -16.84 11.33
CA PRO A 162 -2.29 -16.65 10.99
C PRO A 162 -2.49 -15.42 10.11
N ALA A 163 -3.49 -15.48 9.23
CA ALA A 163 -3.77 -14.39 8.27
C ALA A 163 -4.12 -13.07 8.96
N ASP A 164 -5.04 -13.12 9.94
CA ASP A 164 -5.64 -11.93 10.54
C ASP A 164 -5.95 -12.12 12.04
N PRO A 165 -4.94 -12.23 12.92
CA PRO A 165 -5.17 -12.34 14.35
C PRO A 165 -5.76 -11.05 14.91
N GLN A 166 -6.80 -11.19 15.75
CA GLN A 166 -7.57 -10.09 16.27
C GLN A 166 -7.01 -9.57 17.60
N TYR A 167 -5.75 -9.15 17.63
CA TYR A 167 -5.08 -8.64 18.84
C TYR A 167 -5.89 -7.64 19.66
N PRO A 168 -6.60 -6.63 19.04
CA PRO A 168 -7.33 -5.65 19.82
C PRO A 168 -8.62 -6.17 20.45
N ASN A 169 -9.13 -7.32 20.04
CA ASN A 169 -10.36 -7.89 20.53
C ASN A 169 -10.08 -8.97 21.59
N LYS A 170 -10.22 -8.61 22.88
CA LYS A 170 -9.94 -9.51 24.00
C LYS A 170 -10.74 -10.81 23.95
N ASN A 171 -11.97 -10.75 23.42
CA ASN A 171 -12.86 -11.92 23.35
C ASN A 171 -12.36 -12.96 22.32
N VAL A 172 -11.59 -12.53 21.31
CA VAL A 172 -11.04 -13.38 20.26
C VAL A 172 -9.57 -13.69 20.52
N ALA A 173 -8.76 -12.68 20.84
CA ALA A 173 -7.33 -12.82 21.02
C ALA A 173 -6.93 -13.57 22.31
N GLY A 174 -7.78 -13.56 23.33
CA GLY A 174 -7.49 -14.21 24.61
C GLY A 174 -6.16 -13.75 25.22
N LYS A 175 -5.19 -14.67 25.32
CA LYS A 175 -3.85 -14.38 25.87
C LYS A 175 -2.97 -13.51 24.96
N LEU A 176 -3.34 -13.35 23.69
CA LEU A 176 -2.64 -12.50 22.72
C LEU A 176 -3.25 -11.10 22.63
N PHE A 177 -4.19 -10.75 23.52
CA PHE A 177 -4.81 -9.43 23.54
C PHE A 177 -3.78 -8.32 23.74
N SER A 178 -3.85 -7.32 22.88
CA SER A 178 -3.01 -6.12 22.96
C SER A 178 -3.66 -4.92 22.28
N GLN A 179 -3.59 -3.77 22.96
CA GLN A 179 -4.02 -2.47 22.44
C GLN A 179 -2.92 -1.39 22.62
N SER A 180 -1.65 -1.79 22.61
CA SER A 180 -0.52 -0.86 22.51
C SER A 180 0.58 -1.43 21.64
N LYS A 181 1.33 -0.57 20.98
CA LYS A 181 2.38 -1.01 20.03
C LYS A 181 3.45 -1.87 20.69
N SER A 182 3.92 -1.49 21.88
CA SER A 182 4.93 -2.24 22.62
C SER A 182 4.46 -3.63 23.04
N THR A 183 3.23 -3.74 23.59
CA THR A 183 2.66 -5.03 23.97
C THR A 183 2.30 -5.89 22.75
N THR A 184 1.92 -5.25 21.62
CA THR A 184 1.64 -5.98 20.38
C THR A 184 2.86 -6.70 19.83
N LEU A 185 4.06 -6.10 19.88
CA LEU A 185 5.30 -6.79 19.51
C LEU A 185 5.51 -8.06 20.36
N GLU A 186 5.26 -7.98 21.67
CA GLU A 186 5.38 -9.15 22.55
C GLU A 186 4.31 -10.22 22.22
N MET A 187 3.09 -9.82 21.83
CA MET A 187 2.07 -10.77 21.39
C MET A 187 2.40 -11.40 20.04
N ILE A 188 2.96 -10.65 19.10
CA ILE A 188 3.45 -11.19 17.83
C ILE A 188 4.51 -12.27 18.07
N LYS A 189 5.49 -12.03 18.95
CA LYS A 189 6.51 -13.03 19.32
C LYS A 189 5.88 -14.31 19.91
N LYS A 190 4.77 -14.18 20.64
CA LYS A 190 4.03 -15.29 21.25
C LYS A 190 3.02 -15.95 20.32
N THR A 191 2.65 -15.31 19.19
CA THR A 191 1.68 -15.86 18.24
C THR A 191 2.21 -17.18 17.67
N PRO A 192 1.51 -18.31 17.83
CA PRO A 192 1.95 -19.58 17.29
C PRO A 192 1.83 -19.59 15.76
N LEU A 193 2.70 -20.37 15.12
CA LEU A 193 2.54 -20.68 13.70
C LEU A 193 1.37 -21.65 13.51
N GLU A 194 0.62 -21.50 12.42
CA GLU A 194 -0.50 -22.37 12.04
C GLU A 194 -0.08 -23.48 11.09
N TYR A 195 1.01 -23.27 10.36
CA TYR A 195 1.57 -24.24 9.41
C TYR A 195 3.09 -24.11 9.36
N GLN A 196 3.76 -25.17 8.88
CA GLN A 196 5.20 -25.21 8.78
C GLN A 196 5.70 -24.11 7.81
N PRO A 197 6.68 -23.27 8.20
CA PRO A 197 7.27 -22.29 7.31
C PRO A 197 7.66 -22.87 5.95
N GLY A 198 7.35 -22.18 4.87
CA GLY A 198 7.59 -22.60 3.50
C GLY A 198 6.60 -23.62 2.93
N SER A 199 5.69 -24.18 3.73
CA SER A 199 4.77 -25.23 3.27
C SER A 199 3.50 -24.70 2.59
N LYS A 200 3.13 -23.46 2.85
CA LYS A 200 1.95 -22.78 2.28
C LYS A 200 2.23 -21.31 2.10
N HIS A 201 1.58 -20.71 1.10
CA HIS A 201 1.47 -19.27 0.95
C HIS A 201 0.11 -18.83 1.53
N ILE A 202 0.13 -18.07 2.64
CA ILE A 202 -1.06 -17.49 3.26
C ILE A 202 -0.77 -16.02 3.58
N TYR A 203 -1.44 -15.12 2.87
CA TYR A 203 -1.36 -13.70 3.11
C TYR A 203 -1.64 -13.37 4.58
N SER A 204 -0.69 -12.71 5.26
CA SER A 204 -0.78 -12.40 6.68
C SER A 204 -0.44 -10.95 6.98
N ASP A 205 -1.28 -10.30 7.75
CA ASP A 205 -1.00 -8.95 8.26
C ASP A 205 0.15 -8.97 9.29
N VAL A 206 0.30 -10.06 10.04
CA VAL A 206 1.40 -10.20 11.02
C VAL A 206 2.75 -10.06 10.37
N ASP A 207 2.90 -10.63 9.16
CA ASP A 207 4.15 -10.54 8.41
C ASP A 207 4.58 -9.09 8.24
N TYR A 208 3.67 -8.23 7.81
CA TYR A 208 3.98 -6.82 7.61
C TYR A 208 4.05 -5.99 8.90
N MET A 209 3.38 -6.41 9.97
CA MET A 209 3.61 -5.85 11.30
C MET A 209 5.06 -6.12 11.75
N ILE A 210 5.56 -7.34 11.55
CA ILE A 210 6.96 -7.74 11.82
C ILE A 210 7.93 -6.88 11.01
N LEU A 211 7.70 -6.73 9.69
CA LEU A 211 8.55 -5.91 8.82
C LEU A 211 8.60 -4.45 9.26
N GLY A 212 7.46 -3.89 9.70
CA GLY A 212 7.40 -2.55 10.29
C GLY A 212 8.32 -2.43 11.51
N PHE A 213 8.28 -3.38 12.44
CA PHE A 213 9.17 -3.40 13.61
C PHE A 213 10.64 -3.59 13.24
N ILE A 214 10.95 -4.38 12.21
CA ILE A 214 12.32 -4.54 11.69
C ILE A 214 12.86 -3.20 11.19
N ILE A 215 12.08 -2.46 10.40
CA ILE A 215 12.46 -1.13 9.91
C ILE A 215 12.74 -0.20 11.08
N GLU A 216 11.89 -0.16 12.09
CA GLU A 216 12.06 0.66 13.28
C GLU A 216 13.30 0.27 14.09
N SER A 217 13.59 -1.03 14.19
CA SER A 217 14.80 -1.53 14.85
C SER A 217 16.09 -1.09 14.16
N ILE A 218 16.12 -1.15 12.81
CA ILE A 218 17.31 -0.78 12.02
C ILE A 218 17.53 0.74 12.02
N THR A 219 16.43 1.50 11.89
CA THR A 219 16.50 2.95 11.69
C THR A 219 16.48 3.74 12.99
N ALA A 220 16.15 3.10 14.11
CA ALA A 220 15.87 3.74 15.39
C ALA A 220 14.82 4.88 15.30
N MET A 221 13.91 4.78 14.31
CA MET A 221 12.86 5.76 14.05
C MET A 221 11.50 5.03 13.90
N PRO A 222 10.38 5.62 14.36
CA PRO A 222 9.06 5.14 14.02
C PRO A 222 8.87 5.08 12.50
N LEU A 223 8.14 4.07 12.01
CA LEU A 223 7.95 3.81 10.57
C LEU A 223 7.44 5.04 9.82
N ASP A 224 6.42 5.73 10.36
CA ASP A 224 5.85 6.93 9.75
C ASP A 224 6.88 8.05 9.60
N ARG A 225 7.73 8.25 10.60
CA ARG A 225 8.80 9.27 10.57
C ARG A 225 9.87 8.91 9.55
N TYR A 226 10.27 7.63 9.51
CA TYR A 226 11.26 7.18 8.56
C TYR A 226 10.82 7.40 7.12
N VAL A 227 9.62 6.91 6.74
CA VAL A 227 9.13 7.06 5.35
C VAL A 227 8.83 8.52 5.00
N GLU A 228 8.30 9.30 5.95
CA GLU A 228 8.05 10.73 5.76
C GLU A 228 9.34 11.47 5.41
N THR A 229 10.42 11.25 6.19
CA THR A 229 11.67 12.04 6.08
C THR A 229 12.58 11.56 4.97
N THR A 230 12.58 10.25 4.65
CA THR A 230 13.54 9.66 3.71
C THR A 230 12.95 9.32 2.34
N ILE A 231 11.62 9.32 2.22
CA ILE A 231 10.92 8.96 0.99
C ILE A 231 9.96 10.07 0.56
N TYR A 232 8.94 10.38 1.38
CA TYR A 232 7.83 11.23 0.92
C TYR A 232 8.23 12.70 0.76
N LYS A 233 8.90 13.29 1.75
CA LYS A 233 9.39 14.68 1.67
C LYS A 233 10.41 14.91 0.55
N PRO A 234 11.43 14.06 0.35
CA PRO A 234 12.32 14.19 -0.80
C PRO A 234 11.61 14.14 -2.14
N LEU A 235 10.57 13.30 -2.29
CA LEU A 235 9.74 13.20 -3.50
C LEU A 235 8.73 14.36 -3.65
N GLY A 236 8.61 15.24 -2.66
CA GLY A 236 7.67 16.36 -2.68
C GLY A 236 6.20 15.97 -2.44
N LEU A 237 5.93 14.77 -1.88
CA LEU A 237 4.58 14.30 -1.60
C LEU A 237 3.94 15.14 -0.49
N LYS A 238 2.67 15.49 -0.66
CA LYS A 238 1.94 16.39 0.23
C LYS A 238 0.83 15.72 1.03
N HIS A 239 0.26 14.65 0.46
CA HIS A 239 -0.93 13.98 0.98
C HIS A 239 -0.68 12.53 1.42
N THR A 240 0.59 12.07 1.37
CA THR A 240 0.98 10.71 1.76
C THR A 240 1.46 10.70 3.21
N VAL A 241 0.60 10.29 4.13
CA VAL A 241 0.85 10.36 5.58
C VAL A 241 0.15 9.25 6.36
N PHE A 242 0.71 8.91 7.52
CA PHE A 242 0.00 8.19 8.59
C PHE A 242 -0.71 9.19 9.51
N ASN A 243 -1.84 8.79 10.11
CA ASN A 243 -2.60 9.60 11.05
C ASN A 243 -2.87 11.04 10.55
N PRO A 244 -3.56 11.23 9.41
CA PRO A 244 -3.68 12.52 8.75
C PRO A 244 -4.26 13.62 9.64
N LEU A 245 -5.22 13.32 10.52
CA LEU A 245 -5.80 14.30 11.44
C LEU A 245 -4.75 14.87 12.42
N MET A 246 -3.75 14.07 12.80
CA MET A 246 -2.64 14.52 13.65
C MET A 246 -1.57 15.32 12.87
N LYS A 247 -1.63 15.29 11.54
CA LYS A 247 -0.73 16.02 10.63
C LYS A 247 -1.34 17.30 10.08
N GLY A 248 -2.51 17.72 10.64
CA GLY A 248 -3.16 18.97 10.28
C GLY A 248 -4.18 18.88 9.14
N PHE A 249 -4.44 17.68 8.60
CA PHE A 249 -5.53 17.49 7.66
C PHE A 249 -6.87 17.52 8.38
N THR A 250 -7.89 18.00 7.68
CA THR A 250 -9.25 18.07 8.21
C THR A 250 -10.12 16.96 7.59
N PRO A 251 -11.17 16.50 8.30
CA PRO A 251 -12.01 15.41 7.79
C PRO A 251 -12.54 15.63 6.36
N PRO A 252 -12.99 16.82 5.92
CA PRO A 252 -13.48 17.02 4.54
C PRO A 252 -12.45 16.75 3.42
N GLN A 253 -11.16 16.74 3.73
CA GLN A 253 -10.09 16.40 2.79
C GLN A 253 -9.93 14.89 2.59
N ILE A 254 -10.61 14.08 3.41
CA ILE A 254 -10.38 12.64 3.51
C ILE A 254 -11.69 11.90 3.25
N ALA A 255 -11.63 10.79 2.54
CA ALA A 255 -12.78 9.92 2.34
C ALA A 255 -13.12 9.16 3.63
N ALA A 256 -14.40 9.20 4.01
CA ALA A 256 -14.93 8.40 5.12
C ALA A 256 -14.98 6.92 4.72
N THR A 257 -14.81 6.03 5.70
CA THR A 257 -14.91 4.59 5.52
C THR A 257 -16.15 4.04 6.24
N GLU A 258 -16.04 3.05 7.09
CA GLU A 258 -17.15 2.31 7.66
C GLU A 258 -18.16 3.21 8.44
N LEU A 259 -19.45 2.94 8.26
CA LEU A 259 -20.54 3.77 8.77
C LEU A 259 -20.67 3.73 10.29
N HIS A 260 -20.48 2.56 10.88
CA HIS A 260 -20.65 2.32 12.32
C HIS A 260 -19.34 1.88 12.99
N GLY A 261 -18.26 2.57 12.69
CA GLY A 261 -16.94 2.29 13.22
C GLY A 261 -16.43 0.92 12.74
N ASN A 262 -15.92 0.12 13.68
CA ASN A 262 -15.45 -1.23 13.37
C ASN A 262 -16.45 -2.32 13.77
N THR A 263 -17.72 -1.95 13.97
CA THR A 263 -18.72 -2.88 14.50
C THR A 263 -19.28 -3.84 13.46
N ARG A 264 -19.07 -3.59 12.15
CA ARG A 264 -19.69 -4.39 11.07
C ARG A 264 -21.21 -4.51 11.27
N ASP A 265 -21.87 -3.35 11.45
CA ASP A 265 -23.29 -3.26 11.76
C ASP A 265 -23.66 -4.08 13.00
N ALA A 266 -22.95 -3.82 14.11
CA ALA A 266 -23.19 -4.39 15.43
C ALA A 266 -22.88 -5.92 15.56
N VAL A 267 -22.09 -6.51 14.66
CA VAL A 267 -21.63 -7.90 14.78
C VAL A 267 -20.38 -8.03 15.64
N ILE A 268 -19.45 -7.08 15.53
CA ILE A 268 -18.18 -7.09 16.28
C ILE A 268 -18.34 -6.22 17.53
N HIS A 269 -17.97 -6.78 18.67
CA HIS A 269 -18.09 -6.11 19.97
C HIS A 269 -16.83 -6.30 20.82
N PHE A 270 -16.31 -5.20 21.36
CA PHE A 270 -15.38 -5.14 22.48
C PHE A 270 -15.46 -3.75 23.15
N PRO A 271 -15.03 -3.57 24.42
CA PRO A 271 -15.43 -2.43 25.24
C PRO A 271 -15.18 -1.03 24.67
N ASN A 272 -14.11 -0.84 23.90
CA ASN A 272 -13.72 0.46 23.32
C ASN A 272 -13.79 0.47 21.79
N ILE A 273 -14.63 -0.36 21.19
CA ILE A 273 -14.80 -0.40 19.74
C ILE A 273 -15.37 0.93 19.24
N ARG A 274 -14.83 1.42 18.12
CA ARG A 274 -15.35 2.62 17.45
C ARG A 274 -16.73 2.32 16.87
N THR A 275 -17.67 3.24 17.08
CA THR A 275 -19.07 3.10 16.64
C THR A 275 -19.54 4.20 15.71
N ASN A 276 -18.81 5.34 15.66
CA ASN A 276 -19.11 6.45 14.76
C ASN A 276 -18.52 6.21 13.37
N THR A 277 -19.08 6.86 12.34
CA THR A 277 -18.50 6.82 10.98
C THR A 277 -17.01 7.14 11.03
N LEU A 278 -16.19 6.25 10.49
CA LEU A 278 -14.73 6.43 10.45
C LEU A 278 -14.38 7.47 9.39
N TRP A 279 -13.75 8.57 9.81
CA TRP A 279 -13.43 9.69 8.93
C TRP A 279 -12.08 10.31 9.30
N GLY A 280 -11.07 10.06 8.45
CA GLY A 280 -9.69 10.49 8.69
C GLY A 280 -8.92 9.65 9.70
N GLN A 281 -9.48 8.54 10.14
CA GLN A 281 -8.85 7.54 11.00
C GLN A 281 -8.63 6.25 10.21
N VAL A 282 -7.51 5.57 10.46
CA VAL A 282 -7.26 4.28 9.82
C VAL A 282 -8.40 3.30 10.09
N HIS A 283 -8.87 2.64 9.02
CA HIS A 283 -9.97 1.68 9.12
C HIS A 283 -9.55 0.41 9.88
N ASP A 284 -8.39 -0.15 9.57
CA ASP A 284 -7.90 -1.42 10.13
C ASP A 284 -7.83 -1.38 11.66
N GLU A 285 -8.44 -2.38 12.31
CA GLU A 285 -8.57 -2.46 13.75
C GLU A 285 -7.22 -2.65 14.43
N LYS A 286 -6.34 -3.50 13.89
CA LYS A 286 -5.00 -3.74 14.46
C LYS A 286 -4.13 -2.50 14.34
N ALA A 287 -4.17 -1.84 13.16
CA ALA A 287 -3.44 -0.60 12.96
C ALA A 287 -3.90 0.48 13.94
N TRP A 288 -5.21 0.62 14.14
CA TRP A 288 -5.75 1.63 15.06
C TRP A 288 -5.47 1.31 16.53
N TYR A 289 -6.03 0.19 17.03
CA TYR A 289 -6.01 -0.11 18.46
C TYR A 289 -4.66 -0.64 18.95
N SER A 290 -4.01 -1.47 18.15
CA SER A 290 -2.80 -2.18 18.58
C SER A 290 -1.51 -1.49 18.14
N MET A 291 -1.56 -0.59 17.15
CA MET A 291 -0.37 0.02 16.57
C MET A 291 -0.40 1.57 16.56
N GLY A 292 -1.42 2.20 17.16
CA GLY A 292 -1.52 3.66 17.25
C GLY A 292 -1.66 4.36 15.89
N GLY A 293 -2.25 3.69 14.91
CA GLY A 293 -2.46 4.20 13.55
C GLY A 293 -1.26 4.04 12.62
N VAL A 294 -0.12 3.51 13.11
CA VAL A 294 1.12 3.36 12.33
C VAL A 294 1.56 1.90 12.35
N SER A 295 1.26 1.17 11.28
CA SER A 295 1.66 -0.22 11.15
C SER A 295 2.22 -0.52 9.76
N GLY A 296 3.11 -1.51 9.69
CA GLY A 296 3.68 -1.94 8.40
C GLY A 296 2.64 -2.53 7.44
N HIS A 297 1.48 -2.99 7.94
CA HIS A 297 0.45 -3.64 7.12
C HIS A 297 -0.69 -2.70 6.67
N ALA A 298 -0.95 -1.61 7.40
CA ALA A 298 -2.04 -0.66 7.14
C ALA A 298 -1.81 0.67 7.87
N GLY A 299 -2.53 1.74 7.47
CA GLY A 299 -2.54 3.04 8.13
C GLY A 299 -2.06 4.20 7.28
N LEU A 300 -1.52 3.96 6.09
CA LEU A 300 -1.13 5.02 5.17
C LEU A 300 -2.35 5.61 4.47
N PHE A 301 -2.39 6.92 4.36
CA PHE A 301 -3.34 7.68 3.55
C PHE A 301 -2.60 8.37 2.41
N SER A 302 -3.28 8.52 1.27
CA SER A 302 -2.74 9.26 0.11
C SER A 302 -3.86 9.69 -0.83
N ASP A 303 -3.50 10.53 -1.82
CA ASP A 303 -4.33 10.84 -2.98
C ASP A 303 -3.76 10.18 -4.26
N THR A 304 -4.48 10.34 -5.38
CA THR A 304 -4.05 9.72 -6.64
C THR A 304 -2.78 10.33 -7.21
N HIS A 305 -2.51 11.61 -6.98
CA HIS A 305 -1.32 12.29 -7.51
C HIS A 305 -0.05 11.81 -6.79
N ASP A 306 -0.04 11.81 -5.45
CA ASP A 306 1.10 11.34 -4.68
C ASP A 306 1.37 9.85 -4.96
N MET A 307 0.30 9.04 -5.10
CA MET A 307 0.43 7.63 -5.49
C MET A 307 1.03 7.50 -6.89
N ALA A 308 0.67 8.37 -7.83
CA ALA A 308 1.25 8.39 -9.18
C ALA A 308 2.76 8.64 -9.14
N VAL A 309 3.24 9.56 -8.29
CA VAL A 309 4.68 9.80 -8.11
C VAL A 309 5.38 8.54 -7.57
N LEU A 310 4.82 7.88 -6.56
CA LEU A 310 5.39 6.63 -6.02
C LEU A 310 5.42 5.52 -7.06
N MET A 311 4.37 5.38 -7.87
CA MET A 311 4.33 4.39 -8.94
C MET A 311 5.33 4.73 -10.06
N GLN A 312 5.53 6.01 -10.37
CA GLN A 312 6.54 6.46 -11.32
C GLN A 312 7.96 6.17 -10.83
N VAL A 313 8.25 6.27 -9.52
CA VAL A 313 9.52 5.82 -8.94
C VAL A 313 9.81 4.36 -9.33
N MET A 314 8.80 3.48 -9.24
CA MET A 314 8.95 2.06 -9.60
C MET A 314 9.16 1.88 -11.11
N LEU A 315 8.41 2.60 -11.97
CA LEU A 315 8.59 2.58 -13.42
C LEU A 315 9.97 3.10 -13.86
N ASN A 316 10.50 4.07 -13.13
CA ASN A 316 11.84 4.63 -13.38
C ASN A 316 13.00 3.77 -12.85
N GLY A 317 12.73 2.62 -12.24
CA GLY A 317 13.78 1.78 -11.64
C GLY A 317 14.34 2.35 -10.32
N GLY A 318 13.56 3.16 -9.57
CA GLY A 318 13.89 3.53 -8.20
C GLY A 318 14.15 5.00 -7.91
N GLY A 319 13.82 5.91 -8.85
CA GLY A 319 14.00 7.34 -8.63
C GLY A 319 12.95 8.21 -9.32
N TYR A 320 12.97 9.52 -8.99
CA TYR A 320 12.07 10.54 -9.54
C TYR A 320 12.73 11.91 -9.49
N GLY A 321 12.86 12.61 -10.63
CA GLY A 321 13.62 13.84 -10.72
C GLY A 321 15.07 13.64 -10.26
N ASN A 322 15.50 14.43 -9.31
CA ASN A 322 16.85 14.33 -8.72
C ASN A 322 16.94 13.37 -7.52
N VAL A 323 15.84 12.68 -7.19
CA VAL A 323 15.79 11.77 -6.02
C VAL A 323 15.99 10.33 -6.47
N LYS A 324 17.03 9.70 -5.94
CA LYS A 324 17.25 8.25 -6.05
C LYS A 324 16.93 7.61 -4.69
N LEU A 325 15.96 6.71 -4.65
CA LEU A 325 15.62 5.96 -3.45
C LEU A 325 16.32 4.60 -3.41
N PHE A 326 16.34 3.91 -4.54
CA PHE A 326 16.99 2.60 -4.76
C PHE A 326 17.37 2.46 -6.23
N ASP A 327 17.67 1.28 -6.73
CA ASP A 327 18.04 1.02 -8.11
C ASP A 327 17.12 -0.03 -8.79
N ASP A 328 17.29 -0.19 -10.09
CA ASP A 328 16.55 -1.13 -10.92
C ASP A 328 16.73 -2.59 -10.48
N LYS A 329 17.90 -2.94 -9.97
CA LYS A 329 18.18 -4.28 -9.42
C LYS A 329 17.33 -4.55 -8.19
N THR A 330 17.20 -3.56 -7.31
CA THR A 330 16.34 -3.64 -6.13
C THR A 330 14.87 -3.74 -6.54
N VAL A 331 14.41 -2.93 -7.51
CA VAL A 331 13.04 -3.06 -8.05
C VAL A 331 12.82 -4.47 -8.59
N ALA A 332 13.71 -4.96 -9.45
CA ALA A 332 13.62 -6.30 -10.04
C ALA A 332 13.63 -7.42 -8.98
N GLN A 333 14.44 -7.27 -7.91
CA GLN A 333 14.46 -8.22 -6.81
C GLN A 333 13.10 -8.32 -6.11
N PHE A 334 12.45 -7.17 -5.85
CA PHE A 334 11.20 -7.13 -5.10
C PHE A 334 9.98 -7.50 -5.95
N THR A 335 10.00 -7.29 -7.26
CA THR A 335 8.88 -7.57 -8.17
C THR A 335 8.97 -8.90 -8.90
N ARG A 336 10.11 -9.60 -8.82
CA ARG A 336 10.28 -10.93 -9.41
C ARG A 336 9.34 -11.92 -8.74
N ARG A 337 8.66 -12.74 -9.56
CA ARG A 337 7.76 -13.80 -9.10
C ARG A 337 8.43 -14.76 -8.11
N SER A 338 7.71 -15.08 -7.05
CA SER A 338 8.10 -16.10 -6.09
C SER A 338 8.06 -17.49 -6.74
N PRO A 339 8.98 -18.38 -6.39
CA PRO A 339 8.89 -19.78 -6.79
C PRO A 339 7.67 -20.52 -6.21
N GLU A 340 7.22 -20.10 -5.03
CA GLU A 340 6.10 -20.72 -4.30
C GLU A 340 4.74 -20.30 -4.85
N ASP A 341 4.62 -19.05 -5.31
CA ASP A 341 3.39 -18.49 -5.87
C ASP A 341 3.71 -17.45 -6.95
N ALA A 342 3.42 -17.77 -8.20
CA ALA A 342 3.67 -16.88 -9.34
C ALA A 342 2.88 -15.56 -9.28
N THR A 343 1.89 -15.44 -8.39
CA THR A 343 1.10 -14.22 -8.19
C THR A 343 1.68 -13.27 -7.15
N PHE A 344 2.87 -13.59 -6.61
CA PHE A 344 3.59 -12.75 -5.64
C PHE A 344 5.07 -12.58 -6.01
N GLY A 345 5.58 -11.36 -5.78
CA GLY A 345 6.99 -11.08 -5.57
C GLY A 345 7.30 -10.95 -4.07
N LEU A 346 8.27 -10.12 -3.68
CA LEU A 346 8.50 -9.79 -2.27
C LEU A 346 7.39 -8.82 -1.82
N GLY A 347 6.23 -9.38 -1.47
CA GLY A 347 5.02 -8.69 -1.06
C GLY A 347 4.17 -8.12 -2.20
N TRP A 348 4.75 -7.73 -3.32
CA TRP A 348 4.00 -7.26 -4.47
C TRP A 348 3.12 -8.36 -5.05
N ARG A 349 1.85 -8.05 -5.34
CA ARG A 349 1.03 -8.89 -6.20
C ARG A 349 1.54 -8.80 -7.62
N VAL A 350 1.61 -9.93 -8.35
CA VAL A 350 2.10 -10.01 -9.73
C VAL A 350 1.05 -10.68 -10.60
N ASN A 351 0.87 -10.20 -11.83
CA ASN A 351 -0.05 -10.80 -12.82
C ASN A 351 0.51 -12.12 -13.38
N GLY A 352 0.79 -13.06 -12.46
CA GLY A 352 1.50 -14.30 -12.77
C GLY A 352 0.65 -15.39 -13.42
N ASN A 353 -0.66 -15.34 -13.24
CA ASN A 353 -1.61 -16.29 -13.83
C ASN A 353 -3.05 -15.72 -13.82
N ALA A 354 -4.00 -16.45 -14.39
CA ALA A 354 -5.38 -16.02 -14.59
C ALA A 354 -6.15 -15.73 -13.27
N SER A 355 -5.68 -16.17 -12.11
CA SER A 355 -6.32 -15.83 -10.83
C SER A 355 -6.22 -14.34 -10.52
N MET A 356 -5.30 -13.61 -11.16
CA MET A 356 -5.13 -12.17 -11.01
C MET A 356 -6.00 -11.32 -11.96
N THR A 357 -6.75 -11.95 -12.86
CA THR A 357 -7.70 -11.24 -13.74
C THR A 357 -8.67 -10.30 -13.01
N PRO A 358 -9.25 -10.66 -11.85
CA PRO A 358 -10.10 -9.72 -11.10
C PRO A 358 -9.36 -8.47 -10.61
N THR A 359 -8.04 -8.52 -10.52
CA THR A 359 -7.19 -7.41 -10.04
C THR A 359 -6.62 -6.59 -11.20
N PHE A 360 -5.95 -7.24 -12.15
CA PHE A 360 -5.18 -6.58 -13.21
C PHE A 360 -5.82 -6.65 -14.60
N GLY A 361 -6.99 -7.32 -14.74
CA GLY A 361 -7.61 -7.54 -16.05
C GLY A 361 -6.93 -8.64 -16.87
N VAL A 362 -7.37 -8.81 -18.10
CA VAL A 362 -6.82 -9.79 -19.06
C VAL A 362 -5.82 -9.15 -20.03
N LEU A 363 -5.85 -7.82 -20.17
CA LEU A 363 -5.05 -7.07 -21.15
C LEU A 363 -3.72 -6.56 -20.58
N ALA A 364 -3.58 -6.48 -19.25
CA ALA A 364 -2.32 -6.10 -18.61
C ALA A 364 -1.24 -7.16 -18.83
N SER A 365 0.02 -6.72 -18.98
CA SER A 365 1.13 -7.65 -19.21
C SER A 365 1.30 -8.64 -18.05
N PRO A 366 1.85 -9.83 -18.30
CA PRO A 366 2.16 -10.77 -17.21
C PRO A 366 3.18 -10.23 -16.20
N GLN A 367 3.96 -9.21 -16.54
CA GLN A 367 4.92 -8.55 -15.67
C GLN A 367 4.29 -7.45 -14.80
N THR A 368 3.02 -7.15 -14.99
CA THR A 368 2.27 -6.18 -14.16
C THR A 368 2.31 -6.60 -12.70
N TYR A 369 2.57 -5.65 -11.84
CA TYR A 369 2.56 -5.82 -10.39
C TYR A 369 1.87 -4.65 -9.70
N GLY A 370 1.51 -4.84 -8.45
CA GLY A 370 0.80 -3.83 -7.66
C GLY A 370 0.25 -4.42 -6.37
N HIS A 371 -0.77 -3.81 -5.83
CA HIS A 371 -1.47 -4.34 -4.67
C HIS A 371 -2.90 -3.80 -4.58
N THR A 372 -3.74 -4.47 -3.81
CA THR A 372 -5.08 -3.98 -3.46
C THR A 372 -5.16 -3.58 -2.00
N GLY A 373 -6.11 -2.70 -1.67
CA GLY A 373 -6.46 -2.36 -0.30
C GLY A 373 -7.92 -2.71 0.01
N TRP A 374 -8.14 -3.20 1.22
CA TRP A 374 -9.46 -3.64 1.67
C TRP A 374 -10.52 -2.53 1.60
N THR A 375 -10.13 -1.29 1.77
CA THR A 375 -10.98 -0.09 1.67
C THR A 375 -11.47 0.22 0.25
N GLY A 376 -10.99 -0.49 -0.77
CA GLY A 376 -11.40 -0.28 -2.16
C GLY A 376 -10.32 0.41 -3.01
N THR A 377 -9.05 0.12 -2.75
CA THR A 377 -7.92 0.71 -3.47
C THR A 377 -7.17 -0.32 -4.32
N LEU A 378 -6.69 0.10 -5.48
CA LEU A 378 -5.83 -0.67 -6.38
C LEU A 378 -4.65 0.19 -6.82
N THR A 379 -3.48 -0.43 -6.92
CA THR A 379 -2.35 0.04 -7.72
C THR A 379 -1.95 -1.03 -8.71
N SER A 380 -1.68 -0.65 -9.95
CA SER A 380 -1.26 -1.53 -11.04
C SER A 380 -0.14 -0.84 -11.80
N ILE A 381 1.03 -1.48 -11.89
CA ILE A 381 2.23 -0.97 -12.56
C ILE A 381 2.64 -1.99 -13.61
N ASP A 382 2.63 -1.59 -14.87
CA ASP A 382 3.02 -2.43 -16.01
C ASP A 382 4.29 -1.89 -16.65
N PRO A 383 5.45 -2.49 -16.35
CA PRO A 383 6.72 -2.04 -16.91
C PRO A 383 6.86 -2.30 -18.40
N VAL A 384 6.12 -3.25 -18.96
CA VAL A 384 6.18 -3.59 -20.40
C VAL A 384 5.48 -2.50 -21.23
N ASN A 385 4.33 -2.05 -20.74
CA ASN A 385 3.56 -1.01 -21.41
C ASN A 385 3.89 0.41 -20.91
N HIS A 386 4.88 0.57 -20.02
CA HIS A 386 5.19 1.85 -19.36
C HIS A 386 3.93 2.55 -18.84
N MET A 387 3.08 1.79 -18.16
CA MET A 387 1.77 2.25 -17.71
C MET A 387 1.57 1.98 -16.22
N ALA A 388 0.89 2.91 -15.55
CA ALA A 388 0.44 2.69 -14.19
C ALA A 388 -0.98 3.21 -14.00
N ILE A 389 -1.76 2.48 -13.19
CA ILE A 389 -3.16 2.80 -12.88
C ILE A 389 -3.33 2.78 -11.37
N VAL A 390 -3.83 3.87 -10.81
CA VAL A 390 -4.25 3.93 -9.42
C VAL A 390 -5.75 4.20 -9.34
N ILE A 391 -6.43 3.36 -8.56
CA ILE A 391 -7.84 3.49 -8.22
C ILE A 391 -7.92 3.63 -6.70
N LEU A 392 -8.47 4.74 -6.22
CA LEU A 392 -8.73 4.95 -4.80
C LEU A 392 -10.24 5.05 -4.58
N GLY A 393 -10.75 4.26 -3.64
CA GLY A 393 -12.15 4.23 -3.28
C GLY A 393 -12.34 4.04 -1.77
N ASN A 394 -13.55 4.30 -1.31
CA ASN A 394 -13.96 4.13 0.08
C ASN A 394 -15.12 3.13 0.19
N ARG A 395 -14.92 1.96 -0.40
CA ARG A 395 -15.92 0.88 -0.47
C ARG A 395 -16.66 0.61 0.84
N PRO A 396 -16.03 0.60 2.04
CA PRO A 396 -16.75 0.37 3.30
C PRO A 396 -17.70 1.50 3.70
N HIS A 397 -17.70 2.64 2.98
CA HIS A 397 -18.64 3.72 3.22
C HIS A 397 -20.04 3.40 2.64
N SER A 398 -20.50 2.19 2.91
CA SER A 398 -21.81 1.65 2.56
C SER A 398 -22.23 0.63 3.62
N PRO A 399 -23.53 0.28 3.72
CA PRO A 399 -24.00 -0.73 4.66
C PRO A 399 -23.33 -2.09 4.47
N VAL A 400 -23.24 -2.89 5.52
CA VAL A 400 -22.90 -4.32 5.41
C VAL A 400 -24.03 -5.05 4.71
N ALA A 401 -23.72 -5.87 3.70
CA ALA A 401 -24.71 -6.50 2.85
C ALA A 401 -25.59 -7.52 3.62
N ASN A 402 -24.95 -8.39 4.40
CA ASN A 402 -25.64 -9.32 5.30
C ASN A 402 -24.74 -9.61 6.50
N PRO A 403 -24.89 -8.84 7.60
CA PRO A 403 -24.02 -8.96 8.78
C PRO A 403 -23.99 -10.37 9.39
N LYS A 404 -25.12 -11.10 9.33
CA LYS A 404 -25.24 -12.45 9.91
C LYS A 404 -24.54 -13.54 9.06
N VAL A 405 -24.36 -13.31 7.76
CA VAL A 405 -23.72 -14.28 6.86
C VAL A 405 -22.23 -13.98 6.72
N ASN A 406 -21.88 -12.73 6.39
CA ASN A 406 -20.50 -12.29 6.30
C ASN A 406 -20.40 -10.80 6.61
N PRO A 407 -19.93 -10.42 7.81
CA PRO A 407 -19.85 -9.02 8.21
C PRO A 407 -18.82 -8.20 7.43
N ASN A 408 -17.93 -8.86 6.67
CA ASN A 408 -16.89 -8.19 5.89
C ASN A 408 -17.30 -7.87 4.44
N VAL A 409 -18.56 -8.15 4.06
CA VAL A 409 -19.11 -7.84 2.72
C VAL A 409 -20.02 -6.63 2.81
N PHE A 410 -19.63 -5.55 2.18
CA PHE A 410 -20.41 -4.30 2.05
C PHE A 410 -21.24 -4.31 0.78
N VAL A 411 -22.37 -3.62 0.76
CA VAL A 411 -23.27 -3.52 -0.41
C VAL A 411 -22.51 -3.05 -1.66
N SER A 412 -21.67 -2.02 -1.49
CA SER A 412 -20.82 -1.53 -2.58
C SER A 412 -19.81 -2.58 -3.10
N GLY A 413 -19.40 -3.53 -2.24
CA GLY A 413 -18.52 -4.63 -2.61
C GLY A 413 -19.15 -5.67 -3.55
N LEU A 414 -20.48 -5.65 -3.69
CA LEU A 414 -21.22 -6.50 -4.61
C LEU A 414 -21.35 -5.87 -6.01
N LEU A 415 -20.99 -4.62 -6.18
CA LEU A 415 -21.04 -3.91 -7.44
C LEU A 415 -19.83 -4.27 -8.32
N PRO A 416 -19.99 -4.27 -9.68
CA PRO A 416 -18.88 -4.57 -10.59
C PRO A 416 -17.63 -3.72 -10.38
N ALA A 417 -17.77 -2.47 -9.93
CA ALA A 417 -16.63 -1.58 -9.62
C ALA A 417 -15.74 -2.09 -8.49
N ALA A 418 -16.21 -3.02 -7.65
CA ALA A 418 -15.38 -3.66 -6.63
C ALA A 418 -14.38 -4.68 -7.22
N THR A 419 -14.54 -5.05 -8.49
CA THR A 419 -13.62 -5.89 -9.26
C THR A 419 -12.84 -5.00 -10.24
N TYR A 420 -11.62 -4.66 -9.91
CA TYR A 420 -10.83 -3.63 -10.61
C TYR A 420 -10.44 -4.01 -12.05
N GLY A 421 -10.26 -5.31 -12.32
CA GLY A 421 -9.78 -5.83 -13.61
C GLY A 421 -10.59 -5.33 -14.81
N TRP A 422 -11.90 -5.13 -14.64
CA TRP A 422 -12.72 -4.57 -15.70
C TRP A 422 -12.33 -3.12 -16.03
N ILE A 423 -12.12 -2.26 -15.02
CA ILE A 423 -11.66 -0.86 -15.23
C ILE A 423 -10.30 -0.86 -15.92
N VAL A 424 -9.39 -1.73 -15.47
CA VAL A 424 -8.07 -1.90 -16.05
C VAL A 424 -8.19 -2.29 -17.52
N ASP A 425 -9.00 -3.29 -17.87
CA ASP A 425 -9.20 -3.71 -19.25
C ASP A 425 -9.81 -2.63 -20.16
N GLN A 426 -10.73 -1.79 -19.64
CA GLN A 426 -11.25 -0.66 -20.40
C GLN A 426 -10.16 0.37 -20.72
N ILE A 427 -9.24 0.60 -19.79
CA ILE A 427 -8.10 1.51 -20.00
C ILE A 427 -7.17 0.92 -21.06
N TYR A 428 -6.77 -0.35 -20.95
CA TYR A 428 -5.94 -1.02 -21.96
C TYR A 428 -6.62 -1.12 -23.31
N GLY A 429 -7.93 -1.44 -23.34
CA GLY A 429 -8.73 -1.48 -24.58
C GLY A 429 -8.89 -0.13 -25.27
N SER A 430 -8.50 0.96 -24.60
CA SER A 430 -8.47 2.31 -25.17
C SER A 430 -7.13 2.63 -25.84
N LEU A 431 -6.11 1.78 -25.74
CA LEU A 431 -4.89 1.89 -26.54
C LEU A 431 -5.21 1.65 -28.03
N LYS A 432 -4.46 2.36 -28.94
CA LYS A 432 -4.58 2.26 -30.39
C LYS A 432 -3.76 1.11 -30.94
#